data_0bc992f3755eaa5f8566d25adff4afa5
#
_entry.id   0bc992f3755eaa5f8566d25adff4afa5
#
_cell.length_a   1.000
_cell.length_b   1.000
_cell.length_c   1.000
_cell.angle_alpha   90.00
_cell.angle_beta   90.00
_cell.angle_gamma   90.00
#
_symmetry.space_group_name_H-M   'P 1'
#
loop_
_entity.id
_entity.type
_entity.pdbx_description
1 polymer ?
#
loop_
_entity_poly.entity_id
_entity_poly.type
_entity_poly.pdbx_seq_one_letter_code
_entity_poly.pdbx_strand_id
1 'polypeptide(L)'
;HRQVPTWNYRVVHAYGKVTIRDDERYVRGVVARLTRTHEASQPEPWKMSDAPKDYLEPMLKAIVGIEIEITKLQGKSKLGQNKERRDILGAADGLSKAGHQTIANAMYSVAELNK
;
A
#
# COMPACT_ATOMS: atom_id res chain seq x y z
N HIS A 1 12.06 12.81 -29.32
CA HIS A 1 11.31 12.52 -28.11
C HIS A 1 12.09 13.02 -26.88
N ARG A 2 11.59 14.06 -26.21
CA ARG A 2 12.30 14.69 -25.11
C ARG A 2 11.72 14.21 -23.77
N GLN A 3 11.96 12.94 -23.43
CA GLN A 3 11.50 12.32 -22.19
C GLN A 3 12.67 11.66 -21.46
N VAL A 4 12.57 11.67 -20.14
CA VAL A 4 13.49 10.94 -19.24
C VAL A 4 12.67 9.98 -18.38
N PRO A 5 13.26 8.85 -17.95
CA PRO A 5 12.61 7.96 -17.01
C PRO A 5 12.25 8.70 -15.71
N THR A 6 11.04 8.49 -15.22
CA THR A 6 10.56 9.06 -13.98
C THR A 6 9.61 8.10 -13.27
N TRP A 7 9.39 8.30 -11.99
CA TRP A 7 8.43 7.54 -11.21
C TRP A 7 7.01 8.06 -11.42
N ASN A 8 6.07 7.12 -11.62
CA ASN A 8 4.64 7.35 -11.51
C ASN A 8 4.13 6.60 -10.29
N TYR A 9 3.35 7.26 -9.43
CA TYR A 9 2.97 6.69 -8.14
C TYR A 9 1.71 7.36 -7.56
N ARG A 10 1.12 6.66 -6.62
CA ARG A 10 0.17 7.21 -5.67
C ARG A 10 0.76 7.09 -4.27
N VAL A 11 0.56 8.12 -3.46
CA VAL A 11 1.04 8.17 -2.08
C VAL A 11 0.01 8.86 -1.20
N VAL A 12 -0.09 8.39 0.03
CA VAL A 12 -0.90 9.01 1.08
C VAL A 12 0.01 9.39 2.24
N HIS A 13 -0.09 10.63 2.69
CA HIS A 13 0.58 11.12 3.89
C HIS A 13 -0.48 11.31 4.99
N ALA A 14 -0.32 10.62 6.09
CA ALA A 14 -1.11 10.79 7.29
C ALA A 14 -0.30 11.54 8.35
N TYR A 15 -0.82 12.66 8.82
CA TYR A 15 -0.24 13.48 9.87
C TYR A 15 -1.10 13.37 11.11
N GLY A 16 -0.48 13.32 12.28
CA GLY A 16 -1.24 13.24 13.51
C GLY A 16 -0.40 13.03 14.74
N LYS A 17 -1.07 12.80 15.85
CA LYS A 17 -0.46 12.50 17.13
C LYS A 17 -0.16 11.00 17.21
N VAL A 18 1.10 10.65 17.46
CA VAL A 18 1.54 9.27 17.64
C VAL A 18 1.41 8.87 19.10
N THR A 19 0.81 7.71 19.35
CA THR A 19 0.76 7.06 20.65
C THR A 19 1.36 5.66 20.52
N ILE A 20 2.25 5.32 21.44
CA ILE A 20 2.80 3.96 21.52
C ILE A 20 1.76 3.06 22.23
N ARG A 21 1.44 1.95 21.58
CA ARG A 21 0.45 0.96 22.05
C ARG A 21 1.08 -0.43 21.99
N ASP A 22 1.99 -0.70 22.90
CA ASP A 22 2.75 -1.96 22.96
C ASP A 22 2.12 -3.01 23.89
N ASP A 23 0.90 -2.75 24.38
CA ASP A 23 0.15 -3.75 25.13
C ASP A 23 -0.19 -4.96 24.22
N GLU A 24 -0.04 -6.17 24.76
CA GLU A 24 -0.16 -7.42 23.99
C GLU A 24 -1.51 -7.55 23.29
N ARG A 25 -2.60 -7.14 23.93
CA ARG A 25 -3.95 -7.23 23.38
C ARG A 25 -4.09 -6.37 22.11
N TYR A 26 -3.57 -5.14 22.15
CA TYR A 26 -3.59 -4.23 21.00
C TYR A 26 -2.74 -4.79 19.85
N VAL A 27 -1.49 -5.16 20.13
CA VAL A 27 -0.55 -5.70 19.13
C VAL A 27 -1.13 -6.96 18.49
N ARG A 28 -1.62 -7.90 19.29
CA ARG A 28 -2.27 -9.14 18.82
C ARG A 28 -3.45 -8.83 17.90
N GLY A 29 -4.29 -7.87 18.25
CA GLY A 29 -5.43 -7.44 17.46
C GLY A 29 -5.04 -6.86 16.09
N VAL A 30 -3.99 -6.02 16.04
CA VAL A 30 -3.46 -5.44 14.81
C VAL A 30 -2.87 -6.53 13.92
N VAL A 31 -1.99 -7.38 14.46
CA VAL A 31 -1.35 -8.48 13.73
C VAL A 31 -2.39 -9.44 13.16
N ALA A 32 -3.39 -9.82 13.96
CA ALA A 32 -4.46 -10.71 13.51
C ALA A 32 -5.27 -10.12 12.34
N ARG A 33 -5.56 -8.82 12.35
CA ARG A 33 -6.27 -8.15 11.24
C ARG A 33 -5.40 -8.11 9.98
N LEU A 34 -4.13 -7.72 10.11
CA LEU A 34 -3.18 -7.68 8.99
C LEU A 34 -3.01 -9.06 8.36
N THR A 35 -2.77 -10.08 9.17
CA THR A 35 -2.67 -11.48 8.72
C THR A 35 -3.90 -11.88 7.92
N ARG A 36 -5.10 -11.66 8.47
CA ARG A 36 -6.34 -12.01 7.78
C ARG A 36 -6.49 -11.30 6.44
N THR A 37 -6.11 -10.04 6.38
CA THR A 37 -6.20 -9.24 5.14
C THR A 37 -5.23 -9.77 4.07
N HIS A 38 -3.99 -10.05 4.45
CA HIS A 38 -2.97 -10.47 3.49
C HIS A 38 -3.08 -11.94 3.08
N GLU A 39 -3.59 -12.79 3.98
CA GLU A 39 -3.82 -14.22 3.69
C GLU A 39 -5.12 -14.48 2.91
N ALA A 40 -6.02 -13.50 2.83
CA ALA A 40 -7.37 -13.68 2.26
C ALA A 40 -7.40 -14.22 0.82
N SER A 41 -6.33 -14.01 0.04
CA SER A 41 -6.20 -14.48 -1.34
C SER A 41 -5.57 -15.87 -1.47
N GLN A 42 -5.09 -16.46 -0.37
CA GLN A 42 -4.49 -17.79 -0.39
C GLN A 42 -5.59 -18.87 -0.41
N PRO A 43 -5.36 -20.01 -1.09
CA PRO A 43 -6.30 -21.14 -1.09
C PRO A 43 -6.58 -21.66 0.33
N GLU A 44 -5.55 -21.68 1.18
CA GLU A 44 -5.62 -22.05 2.60
C GLU A 44 -5.03 -20.92 3.44
N PRO A 45 -5.83 -19.90 3.82
CA PRO A 45 -5.34 -18.75 4.57
C PRO A 45 -4.82 -19.15 5.95
N TRP A 46 -3.57 -18.79 6.25
CA TRP A 46 -2.99 -19.01 7.57
C TRP A 46 -3.68 -18.11 8.63
N LYS A 47 -3.83 -18.64 9.84
CA LYS A 47 -4.43 -17.95 10.99
C LYS A 47 -3.48 -18.02 12.18
N MET A 48 -3.53 -17.04 13.05
CA MET A 48 -2.72 -17.04 14.27
C MET A 48 -3.00 -18.24 15.18
N SER A 49 -4.20 -18.85 15.09
CA SER A 49 -4.55 -20.08 15.81
C SER A 49 -3.82 -21.32 15.30
N ASP A 50 -3.18 -21.25 14.13
CA ASP A 50 -2.48 -22.39 13.53
C ASP A 50 -1.06 -22.55 14.13
N ALA A 51 -0.58 -21.56 14.87
CA ALA A 51 0.67 -21.62 15.61
C ALA A 51 0.45 -21.74 17.13
N PRO A 52 1.33 -22.47 17.84
CA PRO A 52 1.25 -22.58 19.29
C PRO A 52 1.36 -21.23 20.01
N LYS A 53 0.67 -21.09 21.15
CA LYS A 53 0.67 -19.84 21.92
C LYS A 53 2.05 -19.46 22.45
N ASP A 54 2.80 -20.43 22.95
CA ASP A 54 4.17 -20.27 23.47
C ASP A 54 5.17 -19.82 22.40
N TYR A 55 4.89 -20.13 21.13
CA TYR A 55 5.64 -19.63 19.98
C TYR A 55 5.27 -18.17 19.62
N LEU A 56 3.98 -17.83 19.67
CA LEU A 56 3.49 -16.49 19.28
C LEU A 56 3.77 -15.42 20.36
N GLU A 57 3.69 -15.76 21.63
CA GLU A 57 3.83 -14.78 22.73
C GLU A 57 5.16 -14.02 22.73
N PRO A 58 6.33 -14.66 22.58
CA PRO A 58 7.59 -13.94 22.48
C PRO A 58 7.67 -13.02 21.25
N MET A 59 7.08 -13.45 20.13
CA MET A 59 7.04 -12.65 18.89
C MET A 59 6.19 -11.40 19.07
N LEU A 60 5.02 -11.52 19.68
CA LEU A 60 4.13 -10.37 19.93
C LEU A 60 4.78 -9.36 20.91
N LYS A 61 5.52 -9.85 21.90
CA LYS A 61 6.27 -9.00 22.86
C LYS A 61 7.42 -8.22 22.20
N ALA A 62 7.94 -8.69 21.07
CA ALA A 62 8.98 -8.01 20.31
C ALA A 62 8.44 -6.92 19.37
N ILE A 63 7.12 -6.77 19.25
CA ILE A 63 6.46 -5.81 18.38
C ILE A 63 6.03 -4.59 19.20
N VAL A 64 6.31 -3.41 18.66
CA VAL A 64 5.79 -2.14 19.20
C VAL A 64 4.57 -1.73 18.36
N GLY A 65 3.43 -1.56 19.01
CA GLY A 65 2.23 -1.01 18.42
C GLY A 65 2.29 0.52 18.34
N ILE A 66 1.83 1.06 17.24
CA ILE A 66 1.74 2.50 17.01
C ILE A 66 0.31 2.85 16.61
N GLU A 67 -0.27 3.84 17.29
CA GLU A 67 -1.56 4.43 16.94
C GLU A 67 -1.34 5.87 16.53
N ILE A 68 -1.96 6.29 15.43
CA ILE A 68 -1.88 7.66 14.92
C ILE A 68 -3.30 8.23 14.92
N GLU A 69 -3.55 9.23 15.75
CA GLU A 69 -4.75 10.07 15.68
C GLU A 69 -4.57 11.05 14.50
N ILE A 70 -5.21 10.73 13.38
CA ILE A 70 -5.01 11.47 12.13
C ILE A 70 -5.70 12.83 12.21
N THR A 71 -4.92 13.91 12.09
CA THR A 71 -5.41 15.30 12.02
C THR A 71 -5.39 15.86 10.61
N LYS A 72 -4.57 15.30 9.71
CA LYS A 72 -4.47 15.69 8.31
C LYS A 72 -4.14 14.49 7.43
N LEU A 73 -4.84 14.37 6.32
CA LEU A 73 -4.61 13.35 5.31
C LEU A 73 -4.38 14.02 3.95
N GLN A 74 -3.28 13.67 3.27
CA GLN A 74 -2.98 14.15 1.92
C GLN A 74 -2.76 12.97 0.99
N GLY A 75 -3.44 12.99 -0.15
CA GLY A 75 -3.20 12.07 -1.25
C GLY A 75 -2.49 12.76 -2.42
N LYS A 76 -1.60 12.05 -3.10
CA LYS A 76 -0.98 12.49 -4.35
C LYS A 76 -1.00 11.37 -5.36
N SER A 77 -1.45 11.70 -6.56
CA SER A 77 -1.33 10.84 -7.75
C SER A 77 -0.45 11.56 -8.77
N LYS A 78 0.74 11.01 -9.03
CA LYS A 78 1.66 11.48 -10.07
C LYS A 78 1.63 10.45 -11.21
N LEU A 79 0.88 10.75 -12.26
CA LEU A 79 0.52 9.81 -13.34
C LEU A 79 0.87 10.34 -14.74
N GLY A 80 1.68 11.39 -14.81
CA GLY A 80 2.06 12.01 -16.07
C GLY A 80 1.01 12.98 -16.63
N GLN A 81 0.12 13.54 -15.80
CA GLN A 81 -1.00 14.42 -16.21
C GLN A 81 -0.59 15.62 -17.06
N ASN A 82 0.66 16.05 -16.93
CA ASN A 82 1.25 17.16 -17.69
C ASN A 82 1.99 16.72 -18.95
N LYS A 83 1.84 15.47 -19.39
CA LYS A 83 2.50 14.90 -20.56
C LYS A 83 1.52 14.75 -21.72
N GLU A 84 2.06 14.62 -22.93
CA GLU A 84 1.25 14.28 -24.09
C GLU A 84 0.63 12.89 -23.94
N ARG A 85 -0.59 12.71 -24.47
CA ARG A 85 -1.33 11.45 -24.37
C ARG A 85 -0.50 10.23 -24.78
N ARG A 86 0.26 10.34 -25.89
CA ARG A 86 1.13 9.25 -26.37
C ARG A 86 2.19 8.82 -25.35
N ASP A 87 2.72 9.79 -24.59
CA ASP A 87 3.76 9.55 -23.59
C ASP A 87 3.19 8.87 -22.35
N ILE A 88 1.97 9.27 -21.95
CA ILE A 88 1.24 8.63 -20.85
C ILE A 88 0.93 7.17 -21.22
N LEU A 89 0.43 6.92 -22.43
CA LEU A 89 0.12 5.57 -22.91
C LEU A 89 1.37 4.69 -23.00
N GLY A 90 2.47 5.22 -23.56
CA GLY A 90 3.74 4.47 -23.62
C GLY A 90 4.29 4.09 -22.26
N ALA A 91 4.19 4.99 -21.26
CA ALA A 91 4.59 4.70 -19.89
C ALA A 91 3.65 3.68 -19.22
N ALA A 92 2.34 3.81 -19.43
CA ALA A 92 1.34 2.86 -18.92
C ALA A 92 1.54 1.45 -19.48
N ASP A 93 1.80 1.33 -20.78
CA ASP A 93 2.10 0.05 -21.44
C ASP A 93 3.36 -0.60 -20.86
N GLY A 94 4.41 0.20 -20.61
CA GLY A 94 5.64 -0.27 -19.99
C GLY A 94 5.39 -0.82 -18.58
N LEU A 95 4.60 -0.11 -17.76
CA LEU A 95 4.23 -0.53 -16.41
C LEU A 95 3.34 -1.78 -16.42
N SER A 96 2.39 -1.88 -17.35
CA SER A 96 1.54 -3.06 -17.52
C SER A 96 2.37 -4.30 -17.86
N LYS A 97 3.31 -4.19 -18.81
CA LYS A 97 4.24 -5.28 -19.17
C LYS A 97 5.14 -5.70 -18.03
N ALA A 98 5.50 -4.77 -17.15
CA ALA A 98 6.28 -5.04 -15.93
C ALA A 98 5.44 -5.59 -14.77
N GLY A 99 4.13 -5.82 -14.95
CA GLY A 99 3.22 -6.38 -13.93
C GLY A 99 2.62 -5.34 -12.97
N HIS A 100 2.83 -4.04 -13.20
CA HIS A 100 2.31 -2.95 -12.36
C HIS A 100 0.94 -2.46 -12.83
N GLN A 101 -0.03 -3.39 -12.92
CA GLN A 101 -1.32 -3.15 -13.57
C GLN A 101 -2.15 -2.04 -12.91
N THR A 102 -2.13 -1.92 -11.58
CA THR A 102 -2.91 -0.92 -10.85
C THR A 102 -2.52 0.51 -11.24
N ILE A 103 -1.21 0.79 -11.31
CA ILE A 103 -0.72 2.11 -11.70
C ILE A 103 -0.90 2.35 -13.21
N ALA A 104 -0.72 1.30 -14.04
CA ALA A 104 -0.95 1.37 -15.48
C ALA A 104 -2.40 1.74 -15.77
N ASN A 105 -3.39 1.11 -15.13
CA ASN A 105 -4.82 1.43 -15.29
C ASN A 105 -5.13 2.88 -14.91
N ALA A 106 -4.54 3.38 -13.83
CA ALA A 106 -4.71 4.77 -13.44
C ALA A 106 -4.15 5.75 -14.49
N MET A 107 -3.02 5.39 -15.13
CA MET A 107 -2.44 6.20 -16.20
C MET A 107 -3.25 6.15 -17.50
N TYR A 108 -3.81 4.99 -17.87
CA TYR A 108 -4.75 4.90 -19.00
C TYR A 108 -5.95 5.82 -18.82
N SER A 109 -6.54 5.83 -17.60
CA SER A 109 -7.65 6.74 -17.29
C SER A 109 -7.27 8.22 -17.44
N VAL A 110 -6.07 8.60 -17.01
CA VAL A 110 -5.54 9.96 -17.21
C VAL A 110 -5.36 10.27 -18.70
N ALA A 111 -4.85 9.33 -19.50
CA ALA A 111 -4.65 9.51 -20.94
C ALA A 111 -5.97 9.72 -21.71
N GLU A 112 -7.09 9.19 -21.22
CA GLU A 112 -8.42 9.44 -21.80
C GLU A 112 -8.92 10.86 -21.56
N LEU A 113 -8.49 11.50 -20.46
CA LEU A 113 -8.84 12.88 -20.13
C LEU A 113 -7.96 13.90 -20.88
N ASN A 114 -6.77 13.52 -21.30
CA ASN A 114 -5.83 14.34 -22.06
C ASN A 114 -6.08 14.15 -23.59
N LYS A 115 -7.17 14.71 -24.08
CA LYS A 115 -7.52 14.72 -25.52
C LYS A 115 -6.82 15.83 -26.26
#